data_24d5e1222826f46e4bc6c41c46d101cd
#
_entry.id   24d5e1222826f46e4bc6c41c46d101cd
#
_cell.length_a   1.000
_cell.length_b   1.000
_cell.length_c   1.000
_cell.angle_alpha   90.00
_cell.angle_beta   90.00
_cell.angle_gamma   90.00
#
_symmetry.space_group_name_H-M   'P 1'
#
loop_
_entity.id
_entity.type
_entity.pdbx_description
1 polymer ?
#
loop_
_entity_poly.entity_id
_entity_poly.type
_entity_poly.pdbx_seq_one_letter_code
_entity_poly.pdbx_strand_id
1 'polypeptide(L)'
;MKKYLLSNVGNFYKANLHVHTNVSDGAMSPEEIKRIYMEKGYSVVAFTDHEVMVPHPELTDEHFVALTSTEISTNNRTDCDFCYAKTYHLNIYSPDENKNCFNTFDKSKMWLEHSFEFITEEQEATQHKRIYDISDVNKVIQMANDEGCLVSYNHPVWSLQNYSDYADLKGLWGIELYNTGCARNGYLDTAQPFDDLLRKGEGIFPLATDDAHLLRDCFGGFVMIRAEKLTYSDIFGALKNGDFYASTGPEINEISIDNGVVTVKCSPVAFVGLSTENRHLFAKRDEENLLTEVQFDIGWHLDMEKIGPLDHQYIRITLMDEHGNVAYSRAYFLDEIK
;
A
#
# COMPACT_ATOMS: atom_id res chain seq x y z
N MET A 1 2.31 16.60 26.25
CA MET A 1 3.66 16.07 25.87
C MET A 1 3.61 15.72 24.40
N LYS A 2 4.63 16.14 23.64
CA LYS A 2 4.69 15.85 22.20
C LYS A 2 4.75 14.35 21.92
N LYS A 3 3.85 13.86 21.08
CA LYS A 3 3.81 12.48 20.59
C LYS A 3 4.01 12.48 19.08
N TYR A 4 4.88 11.61 18.59
CA TYR A 4 5.07 11.42 17.14
C TYR A 4 4.05 10.40 16.64
N LEU A 5 3.29 10.78 15.61
CA LEU A 5 2.30 9.94 14.94
C LEU A 5 2.94 9.16 13.78
N LEU A 6 3.85 9.78 13.04
CA LEU A 6 4.80 9.08 12.18
C LEU A 6 6.07 8.84 12.99
N SER A 7 6.60 7.61 12.99
CA SER A 7 7.81 7.27 13.72
C SER A 7 8.94 8.29 13.43
N ASN A 8 9.62 8.72 14.49
CA ASN A 8 10.78 9.61 14.39
C ASN A 8 12.12 8.87 14.63
N VAL A 9 12.07 7.53 14.74
CA VAL A 9 13.24 6.67 14.96
C VAL A 9 13.68 6.05 13.65
N GLY A 10 15.00 5.94 13.45
CA GLY A 10 15.59 5.33 12.24
C GLY A 10 15.65 6.26 11.03
N ASN A 11 15.76 5.67 9.86
CA ASN A 11 15.90 6.35 8.57
C ASN A 11 14.68 6.14 7.69
N PHE A 12 14.53 6.98 6.68
CA PHE A 12 13.56 6.75 5.63
C PHE A 12 14.18 5.89 4.51
N TYR A 13 13.41 4.91 4.06
CA TYR A 13 13.74 4.02 2.95
C TYR A 13 12.64 4.07 1.90
N LYS A 14 12.98 4.50 0.70
CA LYS A 14 12.05 4.57 -0.42
C LYS A 14 11.78 3.18 -0.95
N ALA A 15 10.51 2.82 -1.10
CA ALA A 15 10.08 1.49 -1.50
C ALA A 15 9.05 1.51 -2.62
N ASN A 16 9.07 0.47 -3.47
CA ASN A 16 7.96 0.12 -4.33
C ASN A 16 7.41 -1.25 -3.93
N LEU A 17 6.09 -1.33 -3.73
CA LEU A 17 5.46 -2.54 -3.20
C LEU A 17 4.63 -3.31 -4.24
N HIS A 18 4.78 -2.99 -5.55
CA HIS A 18 4.09 -3.68 -6.61
C HIS A 18 4.90 -3.62 -7.91
N VAL A 19 5.60 -4.72 -8.23
CA VAL A 19 6.47 -4.83 -9.41
C VAL A 19 6.43 -6.26 -9.94
N HIS A 20 6.25 -6.40 -11.26
CA HIS A 20 6.33 -7.67 -11.98
C HIS A 20 7.67 -7.82 -12.68
N THR A 21 8.14 -9.07 -12.76
CA THR A 21 9.38 -9.42 -13.42
C THR A 21 9.14 -10.44 -14.55
N ASN A 22 10.22 -10.87 -15.22
CA ASN A 22 10.13 -11.95 -16.20
C ASN A 22 9.86 -13.34 -15.59
N VAL A 23 9.68 -13.43 -14.29
CA VAL A 23 9.09 -14.59 -13.60
C VAL A 23 7.62 -14.74 -13.94
N SER A 24 6.91 -13.61 -14.13
CA SER A 24 5.55 -13.57 -14.64
C SER A 24 5.48 -12.82 -15.97
N ASP A 25 4.82 -11.69 -16.06
CA ASP A 25 4.58 -10.94 -17.30
C ASP A 25 5.32 -9.60 -17.38
N GLY A 26 6.20 -9.33 -16.43
CA GLY A 26 7.13 -8.22 -16.51
C GLY A 26 8.23 -8.45 -17.55
N ALA A 27 8.73 -7.38 -18.15
CA ALA A 27 9.76 -7.47 -19.18
C ALA A 27 11.21 -7.54 -18.64
N MET A 28 11.39 -7.21 -17.36
CA MET A 28 12.72 -7.06 -16.74
C MET A 28 13.00 -8.19 -15.75
N SER A 29 14.28 -8.59 -15.62
CA SER A 29 14.67 -9.54 -14.59
C SER A 29 14.66 -8.90 -13.19
N PRO A 30 14.59 -9.70 -12.09
CA PRO A 30 14.70 -9.18 -10.73
C PRO A 30 15.97 -8.35 -10.50
N GLU A 31 17.12 -8.71 -11.10
CA GLU A 31 18.37 -7.96 -10.99
C GLU A 31 18.30 -6.62 -11.74
N GLU A 32 17.64 -6.59 -12.90
CA GLU A 32 17.41 -5.34 -13.64
C GLU A 32 16.50 -4.40 -12.86
N ILE A 33 15.43 -4.92 -12.25
CA ILE A 33 14.55 -4.16 -11.35
C ILE A 33 15.35 -3.58 -10.19
N LYS A 34 16.11 -4.40 -9.45
CA LYS A 34 16.97 -3.90 -8.38
C LYS A 34 17.84 -2.74 -8.86
N ARG A 35 18.57 -2.94 -9.96
CA ARG A 35 19.50 -1.93 -10.49
C ARG A 35 18.79 -0.61 -10.81
N ILE A 36 17.70 -0.63 -11.58
CA ILE A 36 17.03 0.62 -12.02
C ILE A 36 16.30 1.33 -10.88
N TYR A 37 15.74 0.60 -9.91
CA TYR A 37 15.09 1.19 -8.74
C TYR A 37 16.13 1.81 -7.79
N MET A 38 17.28 1.17 -7.57
CA MET A 38 18.39 1.74 -6.79
C MET A 38 18.93 3.03 -7.43
N GLU A 39 19.06 3.09 -8.76
CA GLU A 39 19.45 4.32 -9.49
C GLU A 39 18.48 5.49 -9.28
N LYS A 40 17.24 5.22 -8.84
CA LYS A 40 16.19 6.19 -8.50
C LYS A 40 16.01 6.40 -6.98
N GLY A 41 16.98 5.90 -6.19
CA GLY A 41 17.00 6.07 -4.74
C GLY A 41 16.06 5.16 -3.97
N TYR A 42 15.51 4.11 -4.59
CA TYR A 42 14.77 3.09 -3.87
C TYR A 42 15.71 2.12 -3.17
N SER A 43 15.35 1.71 -1.97
CA SER A 43 16.06 0.73 -1.16
C SER A 43 15.26 -0.55 -0.92
N VAL A 44 13.99 -0.58 -1.30
CA VAL A 44 13.09 -1.72 -1.09
C VAL A 44 12.22 -1.91 -2.32
N VAL A 45 12.11 -3.15 -2.80
CA VAL A 45 11.12 -3.53 -3.82
C VAL A 45 10.46 -4.84 -3.41
N ALA A 46 9.13 -4.89 -3.50
CA ALA A 46 8.38 -6.12 -3.41
C ALA A 46 8.20 -6.70 -4.82
N PHE A 47 8.64 -7.92 -5.00
CA PHE A 47 8.47 -8.68 -6.23
C PHE A 47 7.14 -9.42 -6.16
N THR A 48 6.16 -8.93 -6.91
CA THR A 48 4.74 -9.35 -6.84
C THR A 48 4.32 -10.12 -8.09
N ASP A 49 5.18 -10.98 -8.60
CA ASP A 49 4.89 -11.78 -9.77
C ASP A 49 3.56 -12.55 -9.63
N HIS A 50 2.82 -12.64 -10.74
CA HIS A 50 1.48 -13.22 -10.75
C HIS A 50 1.47 -14.70 -10.37
N GLU A 51 0.67 -15.05 -9.36
CA GLU A 51 0.32 -16.42 -8.96
C GLU A 51 1.50 -17.29 -8.50
N VAL A 52 2.69 -16.72 -8.38
CA VAL A 52 3.89 -17.41 -7.87
C VAL A 52 4.59 -16.55 -6.83
N MET A 53 5.12 -17.17 -5.80
CA MET A 53 5.90 -16.49 -4.77
C MET A 53 7.36 -16.96 -4.90
N VAL A 54 8.18 -16.12 -5.54
CA VAL A 54 9.59 -16.42 -5.79
C VAL A 54 10.45 -15.52 -4.91
N PRO A 55 11.16 -16.08 -3.92
CA PRO A 55 12.05 -15.30 -3.07
C PRO A 55 13.35 -14.93 -3.80
N HIS A 56 13.87 -13.75 -3.51
CA HIS A 56 15.13 -13.23 -4.04
C HIS A 56 16.08 -12.77 -2.91
N PRO A 57 16.42 -13.65 -1.93
CA PRO A 57 17.30 -13.26 -0.83
C PRO A 57 18.71 -12.88 -1.31
N GLU A 58 19.15 -13.39 -2.46
CA GLU A 58 20.43 -13.05 -3.09
C GLU A 58 20.50 -11.59 -3.57
N LEU A 59 19.35 -10.94 -3.74
CA LEU A 59 19.28 -9.51 -4.10
C LEU A 59 19.30 -8.61 -2.86
N THR A 60 19.01 -9.13 -1.67
CA THR A 60 19.07 -8.36 -0.42
C THR A 60 20.52 -8.13 0.00
N ASP A 61 20.89 -6.87 0.27
CA ASP A 61 22.21 -6.47 0.74
C ASP A 61 22.13 -5.25 1.67
N GLU A 62 23.26 -4.62 1.99
CA GLU A 62 23.33 -3.45 2.86
C GLU A 62 22.64 -2.17 2.30
N HIS A 63 22.27 -2.18 1.01
CA HIS A 63 21.67 -1.05 0.30
C HIS A 63 20.26 -1.34 -0.25
N PHE A 64 19.84 -2.61 -0.24
CA PHE A 64 18.60 -3.04 -0.86
C PHE A 64 17.96 -4.22 -0.14
N VAL A 65 16.64 -4.20 0.00
CA VAL A 65 15.81 -5.32 0.48
C VAL A 65 14.83 -5.74 -0.61
N ALA A 66 14.94 -7.01 -1.03
CA ALA A 66 13.96 -7.67 -1.89
C ALA A 66 12.85 -8.28 -1.03
N LEU A 67 11.65 -7.70 -1.03
CA LEU A 67 10.51 -8.25 -0.30
C LEU A 67 9.87 -9.38 -1.09
N THR A 68 9.75 -10.54 -0.46
CA THR A 68 9.10 -11.73 -1.00
C THR A 68 7.59 -11.56 -0.99
N SER A 69 6.97 -11.65 -2.15
CA SER A 69 5.54 -11.39 -2.34
C SER A 69 4.99 -12.05 -3.60
N THR A 70 3.70 -11.97 -3.79
CA THR A 70 3.00 -12.40 -5.02
C THR A 70 1.76 -11.57 -5.22
N GLU A 71 1.32 -11.37 -6.46
CA GLU A 71 -0.01 -10.89 -6.77
C GLU A 71 -0.91 -12.03 -7.19
N ILE A 72 -2.07 -12.16 -6.54
CA ILE A 72 -3.10 -13.13 -6.89
C ILE A 72 -4.31 -12.46 -7.49
N SER A 73 -4.97 -13.14 -8.44
CA SER A 73 -6.17 -12.63 -9.12
C SER A 73 -7.39 -13.53 -8.89
N THR A 74 -8.57 -12.91 -8.85
CA THR A 74 -9.85 -13.63 -8.80
C THR A 74 -10.89 -12.92 -9.65
N ASN A 75 -11.20 -13.48 -10.82
CA ASN A 75 -12.11 -12.90 -11.79
C ASN A 75 -13.56 -13.37 -11.57
N ASN A 76 -14.53 -12.47 -11.78
CA ASN A 76 -15.95 -12.81 -11.67
C ASN A 76 -16.46 -13.64 -12.84
N ARG A 77 -15.71 -13.70 -13.94
CA ARG A 77 -16.03 -14.45 -15.16
C ARG A 77 -14.77 -15.08 -15.74
N THR A 78 -14.91 -16.25 -16.33
CA THR A 78 -13.85 -16.99 -17.03
C THR A 78 -14.24 -17.37 -18.45
N ASP A 79 -15.46 -16.98 -18.87
CA ASP A 79 -16.04 -17.28 -20.18
C ASP A 79 -15.88 -16.14 -21.20
N CYS A 80 -15.08 -15.14 -20.89
CA CYS A 80 -14.79 -14.00 -21.71
C CYS A 80 -13.32 -13.57 -21.56
N ASP A 81 -12.87 -12.67 -22.45
CA ASP A 81 -11.59 -11.98 -22.30
C ASP A 81 -11.53 -11.26 -20.93
N PHE A 82 -10.37 -11.26 -20.30
CA PHE A 82 -10.16 -10.65 -18.97
C PHE A 82 -10.59 -9.18 -18.91
N CYS A 83 -10.47 -8.44 -20.02
CA CYS A 83 -10.90 -7.04 -20.13
C CYS A 83 -12.39 -6.81 -19.82
N TYR A 84 -13.22 -7.85 -19.88
CA TYR A 84 -14.65 -7.79 -19.59
C TYR A 84 -15.02 -8.34 -18.21
N ALA A 85 -14.04 -8.79 -17.45
CA ALA A 85 -14.25 -9.35 -16.13
C ALA A 85 -13.90 -8.33 -15.04
N LYS A 86 -14.71 -8.23 -13.99
CA LYS A 86 -14.26 -7.66 -12.73
C LYS A 86 -13.27 -8.62 -12.08
N THR A 87 -12.26 -8.07 -11.42
CA THR A 87 -11.26 -8.88 -10.74
C THR A 87 -10.94 -8.31 -9.37
N TYR A 88 -10.57 -9.17 -8.41
CA TYR A 88 -9.79 -8.78 -7.25
C TYR A 88 -8.33 -9.09 -7.56
N HIS A 89 -7.47 -8.10 -7.43
CA HIS A 89 -6.03 -8.27 -7.37
C HIS A 89 -5.56 -7.96 -5.96
N LEU A 90 -4.84 -8.90 -5.36
CA LEU A 90 -4.33 -8.78 -4.00
C LEU A 90 -2.85 -9.11 -3.99
N ASN A 91 -2.03 -8.19 -3.47
CA ASN A 91 -0.64 -8.54 -3.15
C ASN A 91 -0.57 -9.18 -1.76
N ILE A 92 0.22 -10.23 -1.66
CA ILE A 92 0.51 -10.96 -0.42
C ILE A 92 2.01 -10.82 -0.15
N TYR A 93 2.38 -10.15 0.94
CA TYR A 93 3.76 -9.91 1.34
C TYR A 93 4.13 -10.85 2.49
N SER A 94 5.21 -11.62 2.33
CA SER A 94 5.64 -12.60 3.33
C SER A 94 6.48 -11.96 4.45
N PRO A 95 6.32 -12.38 5.72
CA PRO A 95 7.26 -12.05 6.79
C PRO A 95 8.59 -12.80 6.67
N ASP A 96 8.66 -13.86 5.87
CA ASP A 96 9.84 -14.70 5.63
C ASP A 96 10.41 -14.41 4.24
N GLU A 97 11.66 -13.95 4.19
CA GLU A 97 12.38 -13.63 2.96
C GLU A 97 12.61 -14.83 2.04
N ASN A 98 12.55 -16.03 2.58
CA ASN A 98 12.79 -17.28 1.84
C ASN A 98 11.52 -18.05 1.48
N LYS A 99 10.34 -17.47 1.76
CA LYS A 99 9.06 -18.13 1.50
C LYS A 99 8.83 -18.31 -0.01
N ASN A 100 8.57 -19.55 -0.43
CA ASN A 100 8.35 -19.91 -1.84
C ASN A 100 7.00 -20.59 -2.10
N CYS A 101 6.09 -20.49 -1.17
CA CYS A 101 4.72 -21.01 -1.28
C CYS A 101 3.75 -20.16 -0.47
N PHE A 102 2.47 -20.23 -0.78
CA PHE A 102 1.41 -19.55 -0.06
C PHE A 102 0.11 -20.36 -0.08
N ASN A 103 -0.63 -20.34 1.03
CA ASN A 103 -1.79 -21.22 1.26
C ASN A 103 -3.05 -20.84 0.46
N THR A 104 -3.03 -19.73 -0.26
CA THR A 104 -4.15 -19.26 -1.10
C THR A 104 -3.92 -19.52 -2.59
N PHE A 105 -2.93 -20.33 -2.94
CA PHE A 105 -2.59 -20.68 -4.32
C PHE A 105 -3.74 -21.39 -5.03
N ASP A 106 -3.98 -21.01 -6.28
CA ASP A 106 -4.93 -21.65 -7.18
C ASP A 106 -4.31 -21.86 -8.56
N LYS A 107 -3.84 -23.10 -8.83
CA LYS A 107 -3.19 -23.43 -10.10
C LYS A 107 -4.06 -23.10 -11.32
N SER A 108 -5.38 -23.10 -11.17
CA SER A 108 -6.32 -22.78 -12.25
C SER A 108 -6.31 -21.30 -12.66
N LYS A 109 -5.66 -20.44 -11.87
CA LYS A 109 -5.52 -18.99 -12.15
C LYS A 109 -4.24 -18.66 -12.87
N MET A 110 -3.29 -19.59 -12.93
CA MET A 110 -2.06 -19.41 -13.72
C MET A 110 -2.36 -19.46 -15.21
N TRP A 111 -1.82 -18.52 -15.94
CA TRP A 111 -2.01 -18.36 -17.38
C TRP A 111 -0.70 -18.22 -18.17
N LEU A 112 0.43 -18.06 -17.46
CA LEU A 112 1.77 -17.94 -18.03
C LEU A 112 2.49 -19.29 -17.95
N GLU A 113 2.77 -19.93 -19.09
CA GLU A 113 3.37 -21.28 -19.13
C GLU A 113 4.74 -21.34 -18.42
N HIS A 114 5.58 -20.30 -18.60
CA HIS A 114 6.91 -20.28 -17.99
C HIS A 114 6.87 -20.13 -16.46
N SER A 115 5.82 -19.52 -15.90
CA SER A 115 5.70 -19.39 -14.44
C SER A 115 5.44 -20.72 -13.75
N PHE A 116 5.01 -21.77 -14.47
CA PHE A 116 4.79 -23.09 -13.88
C PHE A 116 6.09 -23.74 -13.35
N GLU A 117 7.26 -23.33 -13.82
CA GLU A 117 8.54 -23.85 -13.32
C GLU A 117 8.85 -23.45 -11.87
N PHE A 118 8.19 -22.38 -11.38
CA PHE A 118 8.35 -21.88 -10.01
C PHE A 118 7.40 -22.53 -9.00
N ILE A 119 6.51 -23.43 -9.44
CA ILE A 119 5.62 -24.15 -8.52
C ILE A 119 6.42 -25.23 -7.77
N THR A 120 6.44 -25.13 -6.44
CA THR A 120 7.04 -26.15 -5.59
C THR A 120 6.06 -27.32 -5.37
N GLU A 121 6.59 -28.51 -4.94
CA GLU A 121 5.74 -29.63 -4.55
C GLU A 121 4.80 -29.28 -3.38
N GLU A 122 5.28 -28.45 -2.44
CA GLU A 122 4.47 -27.95 -1.32
C GLU A 122 3.35 -27.05 -1.82
N GLN A 123 3.66 -26.13 -2.76
CA GLN A 123 2.68 -25.25 -3.37
C GLN A 123 1.61 -26.05 -4.13
N GLU A 124 2.01 -27.08 -4.87
CA GLU A 124 1.06 -27.92 -5.60
C GLU A 124 0.13 -28.74 -4.68
N ALA A 125 0.63 -29.11 -3.50
CA ALA A 125 -0.14 -29.84 -2.49
C ALA A 125 -1.11 -28.93 -1.71
N THR A 126 -0.84 -27.61 -1.65
CA THR A 126 -1.60 -26.64 -0.86
C THR A 126 -2.36 -25.70 -1.79
N GLN A 127 -3.59 -26.11 -2.19
CA GLN A 127 -4.39 -25.30 -3.11
C GLN A 127 -5.72 -24.87 -2.48
N HIS A 128 -6.11 -23.64 -2.74
CA HIS A 128 -7.42 -23.09 -2.44
C HIS A 128 -8.06 -22.56 -3.72
N LYS A 129 -9.14 -23.22 -4.17
CA LYS A 129 -9.89 -22.78 -5.34
C LYS A 129 -10.60 -21.45 -5.03
N ARG A 130 -10.06 -20.37 -5.56
CA ARG A 130 -10.60 -19.02 -5.35
C ARG A 130 -11.81 -18.77 -6.23
N ILE A 131 -12.83 -18.16 -5.66
CA ILE A 131 -14.05 -17.74 -6.33
C ILE A 131 -14.32 -16.26 -6.09
N TYR A 132 -14.92 -15.58 -7.08
CA TYR A 132 -15.30 -14.16 -6.98
C TYR A 132 -16.57 -14.03 -6.12
N ASP A 133 -16.37 -14.12 -4.83
CA ASP A 133 -17.38 -13.91 -3.80
C ASP A 133 -16.72 -13.28 -2.59
N ILE A 134 -17.36 -12.27 -2.00
CA ILE A 134 -16.79 -11.50 -0.89
C ILE A 134 -16.43 -12.38 0.31
N SER A 135 -17.17 -13.45 0.56
CA SER A 135 -16.88 -14.37 1.67
C SER A 135 -15.63 -15.21 1.41
N ASP A 136 -15.38 -15.61 0.15
CA ASP A 136 -14.19 -16.34 -0.23
C ASP A 136 -12.97 -15.40 -0.28
N VAL A 137 -13.12 -14.20 -0.80
CA VAL A 137 -12.04 -13.18 -0.79
C VAL A 137 -11.62 -12.87 0.65
N ASN A 138 -12.55 -12.67 1.57
CA ASN A 138 -12.26 -12.49 2.99
C ASN A 138 -11.57 -13.72 3.61
N LYS A 139 -11.95 -14.93 3.19
CA LYS A 139 -11.28 -16.17 3.61
C LYS A 139 -9.84 -16.22 3.10
N VAL A 140 -9.60 -15.85 1.84
CA VAL A 140 -8.27 -15.76 1.24
C VAL A 140 -7.39 -14.77 2.02
N ILE A 141 -7.90 -13.57 2.33
CA ILE A 141 -7.22 -12.57 3.14
C ILE A 141 -6.88 -13.13 4.53
N GLN A 142 -7.84 -13.79 5.18
CA GLN A 142 -7.63 -14.40 6.51
C GLN A 142 -6.57 -15.51 6.47
N MET A 143 -6.61 -16.40 5.46
CA MET A 143 -5.62 -17.45 5.28
C MET A 143 -4.19 -16.89 5.15
N ALA A 144 -4.02 -15.82 4.36
CA ALA A 144 -2.71 -15.14 4.24
C ALA A 144 -2.29 -14.49 5.57
N ASN A 145 -3.22 -13.82 6.26
CA ASN A 145 -2.96 -13.21 7.57
C ASN A 145 -2.59 -14.24 8.64
N ASP A 146 -3.17 -15.44 8.62
CA ASP A 146 -2.86 -16.54 9.55
C ASP A 146 -1.41 -17.03 9.40
N GLU A 147 -0.81 -16.84 8.23
CA GLU A 147 0.63 -17.07 7.98
C GLU A 147 1.50 -15.86 8.35
N GLY A 148 0.90 -14.78 8.87
CA GLY A 148 1.60 -13.55 9.22
C GLY A 148 1.89 -12.62 8.03
N CYS A 149 1.37 -12.93 6.85
CA CYS A 149 1.50 -12.09 5.66
C CYS A 149 0.68 -10.80 5.79
N LEU A 150 1.07 -9.79 5.04
CA LEU A 150 0.30 -8.56 4.84
C LEU A 150 -0.41 -8.65 3.49
N VAL A 151 -1.67 -8.19 3.42
CA VAL A 151 -2.45 -8.26 2.19
C VAL A 151 -2.90 -6.87 1.76
N SER A 152 -2.57 -6.47 0.53
CA SER A 152 -3.09 -5.23 -0.06
C SER A 152 -4.15 -5.50 -1.13
N TYR A 153 -5.05 -4.54 -1.26
CA TYR A 153 -6.06 -4.47 -2.30
C TYR A 153 -5.60 -3.50 -3.40
N ASN A 154 -5.45 -4.02 -4.61
CA ASN A 154 -4.76 -3.32 -5.70
C ASN A 154 -5.75 -2.65 -6.67
N HIS A 155 -5.36 -1.49 -7.21
CA HIS A 155 -5.94 -0.75 -8.35
C HIS A 155 -7.44 -0.98 -8.63
N PRO A 156 -8.35 -0.63 -7.70
CA PRO A 156 -9.77 -0.94 -7.80
C PRO A 156 -10.46 -0.37 -9.04
N VAL A 157 -10.00 0.78 -9.58
CA VAL A 157 -10.57 1.40 -10.78
C VAL A 157 -10.29 0.55 -12.02
N TRP A 158 -9.04 0.12 -12.21
CA TRP A 158 -8.67 -0.79 -13.31
C TRP A 158 -9.42 -2.12 -13.20
N SER A 159 -9.59 -2.62 -12.00
CA SER A 159 -10.29 -3.86 -11.67
C SER A 159 -11.81 -3.80 -11.88
N LEU A 160 -12.34 -2.67 -12.37
CA LEU A 160 -13.77 -2.41 -12.60
C LEU A 160 -14.61 -2.54 -11.33
N GLN A 161 -14.05 -2.30 -10.16
CA GLN A 161 -14.71 -2.47 -8.87
C GLN A 161 -15.37 -1.17 -8.38
N ASN A 162 -16.38 -1.32 -7.56
CA ASN A 162 -17.14 -0.23 -6.94
C ASN A 162 -17.38 -0.54 -5.45
N TYR A 163 -18.06 0.37 -4.76
CA TYR A 163 -18.31 0.26 -3.33
C TYR A 163 -18.86 -1.12 -2.88
N SER A 164 -19.76 -1.72 -3.66
CA SER A 164 -20.31 -3.04 -3.30
C SER A 164 -19.31 -4.19 -3.41
N ASP A 165 -18.23 -4.00 -4.13
CA ASP A 165 -17.19 -5.03 -4.27
C ASP A 165 -16.18 -4.98 -3.11
N TYR A 166 -15.87 -3.80 -2.54
CA TYR A 166 -14.84 -3.67 -1.50
C TYR A 166 -15.35 -3.33 -0.10
N ALA A 167 -16.58 -2.83 0.03
CA ALA A 167 -17.07 -2.30 1.32
C ALA A 167 -17.10 -3.32 2.47
N ASP A 168 -17.19 -4.61 2.16
CA ASP A 168 -17.23 -5.69 3.15
C ASP A 168 -15.97 -6.57 3.15
N LEU A 169 -14.88 -6.10 2.52
CA LEU A 169 -13.56 -6.70 2.68
C LEU A 169 -13.06 -6.52 4.12
N LYS A 170 -12.45 -7.57 4.67
CA LYS A 170 -11.98 -7.63 6.05
C LYS A 170 -10.54 -8.10 6.12
N GLY A 171 -9.78 -7.50 7.05
CA GLY A 171 -8.41 -7.92 7.33
C GLY A 171 -7.37 -7.50 6.31
N LEU A 172 -7.72 -6.60 5.39
CA LEU A 172 -6.74 -5.95 4.52
C LEU A 172 -5.75 -5.14 5.36
N TRP A 173 -4.48 -5.22 5.00
CA TRP A 173 -3.42 -4.38 5.55
C TRP A 173 -3.30 -3.06 4.78
N GLY A 174 -3.38 -3.08 3.45
CA GLY A 174 -3.17 -1.91 2.60
C GLY A 174 -4.12 -1.83 1.41
N ILE A 175 -4.17 -0.65 0.80
CA ILE A 175 -4.92 -0.38 -0.44
C ILE A 175 -4.14 0.60 -1.31
N GLU A 176 -4.11 0.36 -2.60
CA GLU A 176 -3.54 1.30 -3.56
C GLU A 176 -4.45 2.51 -3.78
N LEU A 177 -3.87 3.70 -3.54
CA LEU A 177 -4.45 5.00 -3.84
C LEU A 177 -3.87 5.58 -5.14
N TYR A 178 -2.75 5.04 -5.55
CA TYR A 178 -2.07 5.37 -6.79
C TYR A 178 -1.30 4.15 -7.30
N ASN A 179 -1.43 3.90 -8.60
CA ASN A 179 -0.73 2.85 -9.32
C ASN A 179 -0.25 3.43 -10.66
N THR A 180 1.06 3.42 -10.91
CA THR A 180 1.67 4.11 -12.06
C THR A 180 1.28 3.46 -13.38
N GLY A 181 1.29 2.12 -13.45
CA GLY A 181 0.91 1.37 -14.65
C GLY A 181 -0.55 1.65 -15.04
N CYS A 182 -1.44 1.62 -14.06
CA CYS A 182 -2.85 1.95 -14.27
C CYS A 182 -3.06 3.42 -14.67
N ALA A 183 -2.44 4.36 -13.96
CA ALA A 183 -2.57 5.79 -14.23
C ALA A 183 -2.09 6.17 -15.65
N ARG A 184 -1.00 5.57 -16.12
CA ARG A 184 -0.49 5.77 -17.49
C ARG A 184 -1.45 5.26 -18.56
N ASN A 185 -2.29 4.31 -18.23
CA ASN A 185 -3.34 3.78 -19.09
C ASN A 185 -4.69 4.49 -18.90
N GLY A 186 -4.75 5.54 -18.07
CA GLY A 186 -5.94 6.37 -17.86
C GLY A 186 -6.86 5.90 -16.73
N TYR A 187 -6.48 4.88 -15.97
CA TYR A 187 -7.21 4.42 -14.78
C TYR A 187 -6.66 5.13 -13.54
N LEU A 188 -7.37 6.16 -13.10
CA LEU A 188 -6.95 6.99 -11.98
C LEU A 188 -7.65 6.52 -10.71
N ASP A 189 -6.91 5.86 -9.83
CA ASP A 189 -7.38 5.54 -8.49
C ASP A 189 -7.52 6.80 -7.64
N THR A 190 -8.29 6.71 -6.58
CA THR A 190 -8.58 7.82 -5.68
C THR A 190 -8.54 7.36 -4.23
N ALA A 191 -8.49 8.30 -3.30
CA ALA A 191 -8.58 8.00 -1.88
C ALA A 191 -10.00 7.58 -1.41
N GLN A 192 -11.02 7.55 -2.30
CA GLN A 192 -12.38 7.26 -1.89
C GLN A 192 -12.56 5.85 -1.29
N PRO A 193 -12.06 4.75 -1.91
CA PRO A 193 -12.17 3.42 -1.31
C PRO A 193 -11.45 3.31 0.05
N PHE A 194 -10.31 4.00 0.20
CA PHE A 194 -9.59 4.08 1.46
C PHE A 194 -10.42 4.75 2.55
N ASP A 195 -10.96 5.94 2.27
CA ASP A 195 -11.81 6.67 3.21
C ASP A 195 -13.09 5.91 3.56
N ASP A 196 -13.68 5.17 2.62
CA ASP A 196 -14.86 4.34 2.85
C ASP A 196 -14.56 3.21 3.85
N LEU A 197 -13.43 2.52 3.68
CA LEU A 197 -13.00 1.44 4.59
C LEU A 197 -12.63 2.00 5.97
N LEU A 198 -11.92 3.13 6.05
CA LEU A 198 -11.61 3.79 7.32
C LEU A 198 -12.87 4.15 8.11
N ARG A 199 -13.91 4.68 7.45
CA ARG A 199 -15.20 5.01 8.09
C ARG A 199 -15.95 3.77 8.56
N LYS A 200 -15.64 2.60 8.03
CA LYS A 200 -16.15 1.30 8.50
C LYS A 200 -15.30 0.71 9.63
N GLY A 201 -14.23 1.38 10.04
CA GLY A 201 -13.35 0.96 11.14
C GLY A 201 -12.22 0.03 10.74
N GLU A 202 -11.97 -0.14 9.44
CA GLU A 202 -10.84 -0.93 8.98
C GLU A 202 -9.52 -0.17 9.21
N GLY A 203 -8.56 -0.81 9.87
CA GLY A 203 -7.22 -0.26 10.13
C GLY A 203 -6.30 -0.43 8.93
N ILE A 204 -6.66 0.10 7.78
CA ILE A 204 -5.99 -0.08 6.50
C ILE A 204 -4.96 1.04 6.23
N PHE A 205 -3.91 0.76 5.47
CA PHE A 205 -2.85 1.71 5.12
C PHE A 205 -2.87 2.12 3.64
N PRO A 206 -2.52 3.39 3.31
CA PRO A 206 -2.46 3.86 1.94
C PRO A 206 -1.18 3.40 1.24
N LEU A 207 -1.28 2.97 -0.01
CA LEU A 207 -0.14 2.63 -0.85
C LEU A 207 -0.13 3.48 -2.12
N ALA A 208 1.08 3.81 -2.60
CA ALA A 208 1.34 4.31 -3.94
C ALA A 208 2.43 3.42 -4.55
N THR A 209 2.15 2.85 -5.69
CA THR A 209 2.93 1.77 -6.28
C THR A 209 3.11 1.99 -7.78
N ASP A 210 3.86 1.11 -8.41
CA ASP A 210 4.09 1.19 -9.84
C ASP A 210 3.30 0.14 -10.65
N ASP A 211 3.15 -1.09 -10.13
CA ASP A 211 2.60 -2.21 -10.90
C ASP A 211 3.36 -2.34 -12.24
N ALA A 212 4.69 -2.32 -12.08
CA ALA A 212 5.59 -2.13 -13.21
C ALA A 212 5.77 -3.43 -13.99
N HIS A 213 5.28 -3.45 -15.23
CA HIS A 213 5.53 -4.51 -16.21
C HIS A 213 6.62 -4.09 -17.22
N LEU A 214 6.71 -2.80 -17.50
CA LEU A 214 7.67 -2.20 -18.42
C LEU A 214 8.38 -1.02 -17.75
N LEU A 215 9.55 -0.66 -18.24
CA LEU A 215 10.31 0.50 -17.72
C LEU A 215 9.47 1.80 -17.67
N ARG A 216 8.55 1.99 -18.61
CA ARG A 216 7.67 3.17 -18.62
C ARG A 216 6.71 3.22 -17.44
N ASP A 217 6.42 2.10 -16.80
CA ASP A 217 5.46 2.00 -15.69
C ASP A 217 6.14 2.25 -14.33
N CYS A 218 7.48 2.44 -14.31
CA CYS A 218 8.27 2.61 -13.11
C CYS A 218 8.32 4.06 -12.61
N PHE A 219 8.58 4.21 -11.29
CA PHE A 219 9.02 5.40 -10.57
C PHE A 219 7.96 6.50 -10.39
N GLY A 220 6.69 6.24 -10.60
CA GLY A 220 5.61 7.22 -10.38
C GLY A 220 5.05 7.20 -8.96
N GLY A 221 4.88 6.01 -8.38
CA GLY A 221 4.42 5.82 -7.01
C GLY A 221 5.50 5.25 -6.10
N PHE A 222 5.45 5.58 -4.80
CA PHE A 222 6.31 4.97 -3.79
C PHE A 222 5.69 5.04 -2.40
N VAL A 223 6.15 4.19 -1.49
CA VAL A 223 5.99 4.37 -0.05
C VAL A 223 7.32 4.74 0.57
N MET A 224 7.29 5.59 1.58
CA MET A 224 8.49 5.99 2.32
C MET A 224 8.43 5.36 3.70
N ILE A 225 9.21 4.31 3.90
CA ILE A 225 9.20 3.49 5.12
C ILE A 225 10.17 4.07 6.14
N ARG A 226 9.75 4.16 7.39
CA ARG A 226 10.59 4.58 8.52
C ARG A 226 11.02 3.36 9.33
N ALA A 227 12.30 2.98 9.27
CA ALA A 227 12.83 1.83 9.99
C ALA A 227 14.21 2.12 10.60
N GLU A 228 14.59 1.39 11.65
CA GLU A 228 15.91 1.58 12.29
C GLU A 228 17.04 1.15 11.36
N LYS A 229 16.87 0.02 10.67
CA LYS A 229 17.87 -0.55 9.76
C LYS A 229 17.22 -1.00 8.45
N LEU A 230 18.04 -1.07 7.41
CA LEU A 230 17.66 -1.67 6.14
C LEU A 230 17.88 -3.19 6.20
N THR A 231 17.02 -3.88 6.95
CA THR A 231 16.98 -5.34 7.01
C THR A 231 15.58 -5.82 6.69
N TYR A 232 15.43 -7.03 6.19
CA TYR A 232 14.12 -7.60 5.86
C TYR A 232 13.14 -7.48 7.03
N SER A 233 13.57 -7.89 8.23
CA SER A 233 12.74 -7.89 9.43
C SER A 233 12.34 -6.49 9.89
N ASP A 234 13.27 -5.50 9.84
CA ASP A 234 12.96 -4.12 10.25
C ASP A 234 12.01 -3.46 9.25
N ILE A 235 12.22 -3.65 7.95
CA ILE A 235 11.34 -3.15 6.88
C ILE A 235 9.95 -3.78 6.98
N PHE A 236 9.85 -5.12 7.10
CA PHE A 236 8.55 -5.79 7.25
C PHE A 236 7.84 -5.37 8.53
N GLY A 237 8.58 -5.22 9.64
CA GLY A 237 8.04 -4.72 10.91
C GLY A 237 7.48 -3.30 10.79
N ALA A 238 8.21 -2.40 10.13
CA ALA A 238 7.75 -1.03 9.88
C ALA A 238 6.50 -0.99 9.00
N LEU A 239 6.44 -1.80 7.95
CA LEU A 239 5.24 -1.96 7.11
C LEU A 239 4.05 -2.46 7.93
N LYS A 240 4.24 -3.50 8.73
CA LYS A 240 3.20 -4.06 9.60
C LYS A 240 2.64 -3.04 10.59
N ASN A 241 3.49 -2.17 11.12
CA ASN A 241 3.10 -1.13 12.08
C ASN A 241 2.52 0.14 11.44
N GLY A 242 2.61 0.29 10.11
CA GLY A 242 2.21 1.52 9.42
C GLY A 242 3.18 2.69 9.64
N ASP A 243 4.47 2.39 9.89
CA ASP A 243 5.52 3.39 10.00
C ASP A 243 6.00 3.84 8.62
N PHE A 244 5.08 4.28 7.79
CA PHE A 244 5.33 4.76 6.44
C PHE A 244 4.22 5.70 5.95
N TYR A 245 4.44 6.32 4.80
CA TYR A 245 3.45 7.07 4.05
C TYR A 245 3.55 6.75 2.56
N ALA A 246 2.45 6.96 1.82
CA ALA A 246 2.39 6.80 0.37
C ALA A 246 2.63 8.14 -0.32
N SER A 247 3.32 8.16 -1.47
CA SER A 247 3.57 9.40 -2.20
C SER A 247 3.80 9.20 -3.70
N THR A 248 3.48 10.24 -4.46
CA THR A 248 3.86 10.40 -5.88
C THR A 248 4.87 11.55 -6.09
N GLY A 249 5.36 12.17 -4.98
CA GLY A 249 6.32 13.27 -5.06
C GLY A 249 6.63 13.91 -3.70
N PRO A 250 5.66 14.53 -3.02
CA PRO A 250 5.88 15.20 -1.73
C PRO A 250 6.39 14.28 -0.63
N GLU A 251 7.21 14.84 0.27
CA GLU A 251 7.76 14.11 1.41
C GLU A 251 7.14 14.58 2.73
N ILE A 252 6.78 13.62 3.60
CA ILE A 252 6.37 13.86 4.99
C ILE A 252 7.56 13.58 5.90
N ASN A 253 8.08 14.63 6.56
CA ASN A 253 9.24 14.53 7.43
C ASN A 253 8.85 14.27 8.89
N GLU A 254 7.72 14.83 9.33
CA GLU A 254 7.21 14.68 10.69
C GLU A 254 5.68 14.83 10.70
N ILE A 255 5.01 13.97 11.46
CA ILE A 255 3.65 14.19 11.94
C ILE A 255 3.70 13.98 13.46
N SER A 256 3.34 15.01 14.20
CA SER A 256 3.33 14.95 15.66
C SER A 256 2.14 15.70 16.24
N ILE A 257 1.77 15.36 17.47
CA ILE A 257 0.72 16.06 18.23
C ILE A 257 1.21 16.47 19.60
N ASP A 258 0.89 17.68 20.03
CA ASP A 258 1.10 18.15 21.41
C ASP A 258 -0.08 19.03 21.84
N ASN A 259 -0.70 18.67 22.97
CA ASN A 259 -1.85 19.40 23.54
C ASN A 259 -2.96 19.72 22.52
N GLY A 260 -3.30 18.75 21.64
CA GLY A 260 -4.35 18.92 20.64
C GLY A 260 -3.93 19.71 19.39
N VAL A 261 -2.65 20.07 19.25
CA VAL A 261 -2.08 20.70 18.06
C VAL A 261 -1.29 19.68 17.25
N VAL A 262 -1.73 19.38 16.05
CA VAL A 262 -1.02 18.53 15.09
C VAL A 262 -0.03 19.39 14.31
N THR A 263 1.24 19.01 14.32
CA THR A 263 2.30 19.62 13.51
C THR A 263 2.70 18.68 12.39
N VAL A 264 2.70 19.19 11.17
CA VAL A 264 3.16 18.48 9.96
C VAL A 264 4.36 19.22 9.40
N LYS A 265 5.51 18.51 9.23
CA LYS A 265 6.68 19.01 8.48
C LYS A 265 6.84 18.20 7.22
N CYS A 266 7.12 18.87 6.10
CA CYS A 266 7.14 18.24 4.79
C CYS A 266 8.16 18.93 3.85
N SER A 267 8.36 18.35 2.66
CA SER A 267 8.95 19.06 1.54
C SER A 267 8.07 20.26 1.16
N PRO A 268 8.57 21.26 0.39
CA PRO A 268 7.74 22.38 -0.07
C PRO A 268 6.51 21.89 -0.85
N VAL A 269 5.31 22.34 -0.42
CA VAL A 269 4.03 21.94 -1.01
C VAL A 269 3.05 23.12 -1.09
N ALA A 270 2.13 23.08 -2.04
CA ALA A 270 1.06 24.07 -2.21
C ALA A 270 -0.13 23.84 -1.27
N PHE A 271 -0.30 22.61 -0.75
CA PHE A 271 -1.43 22.25 0.09
C PHE A 271 -1.05 21.24 1.17
N VAL A 272 -1.51 21.50 2.38
CA VAL A 272 -1.51 20.54 3.50
C VAL A 272 -2.93 20.45 4.04
N GLY A 273 -3.50 19.24 4.01
CA GLY A 273 -4.83 18.95 4.53
C GLY A 273 -4.76 17.94 5.68
N LEU A 274 -5.57 18.18 6.71
CA LEU A 274 -5.88 17.22 7.76
C LEU A 274 -7.34 16.86 7.63
N SER A 275 -7.63 15.64 7.19
CA SER A 275 -8.97 15.09 7.04
C SER A 275 -9.39 14.29 8.27
N THR A 276 -10.68 14.20 8.52
CA THR A 276 -11.30 13.40 9.57
C THR A 276 -12.31 12.43 8.95
N GLU A 277 -12.92 11.57 9.75
CA GLU A 277 -14.01 10.67 9.34
C GLU A 277 -15.25 11.39 8.82
N ASN A 278 -15.41 12.66 9.19
CA ASN A 278 -16.56 13.50 8.83
C ASN A 278 -16.17 14.61 7.82
N ARG A 279 -17.00 15.64 7.68
CA ARG A 279 -16.77 16.76 6.74
C ARG A 279 -15.81 17.83 7.25
N HIS A 280 -15.21 17.68 8.42
CA HIS A 280 -14.19 18.61 8.89
C HIS A 280 -12.86 18.32 8.21
N LEU A 281 -12.43 19.27 7.40
CA LEU A 281 -11.13 19.33 6.77
C LEU A 281 -10.43 20.59 7.24
N PHE A 282 -9.29 20.45 7.87
CA PHE A 282 -8.39 21.57 8.12
C PHE A 282 -7.41 21.65 6.97
N ALA A 283 -7.27 22.82 6.39
CA ALA A 283 -6.41 22.98 5.22
C ALA A 283 -5.60 24.26 5.28
N LYS A 284 -4.37 24.19 4.81
CA LYS A 284 -3.54 25.34 4.47
C LYS A 284 -3.17 25.26 3.01
N ARG A 285 -3.15 26.40 2.35
CA ARG A 285 -2.77 26.54 0.94
C ARG A 285 -1.78 27.67 0.80
N ASP A 286 -0.82 27.49 -0.10
CA ASP A 286 0.10 28.51 -0.56
C ASP A 286 0.36 28.27 -2.05
N GLU A 287 -0.07 29.21 -2.89
CA GLU A 287 0.04 29.10 -4.34
C GLU A 287 1.50 29.17 -4.84
N GLU A 288 2.42 29.65 -3.98
CA GLU A 288 3.85 29.69 -4.26
C GLU A 288 4.59 28.40 -3.87
N ASN A 289 3.85 27.38 -3.41
CA ASN A 289 4.41 26.07 -3.00
C ASN A 289 5.44 26.16 -1.86
N LEU A 290 5.17 26.99 -0.86
CA LEU A 290 6.14 27.32 0.19
C LEU A 290 5.85 26.68 1.56
N LEU A 291 4.77 25.90 1.69
CA LEU A 291 4.42 25.26 2.96
C LEU A 291 5.41 24.12 3.27
N THR A 292 6.20 24.29 4.33
CA THR A 292 7.15 23.26 4.83
C THR A 292 6.85 22.83 6.26
N GLU A 293 6.11 23.65 7.01
CA GLU A 293 5.60 23.33 8.37
C GLU A 293 4.22 23.95 8.54
N VAL A 294 3.26 23.14 8.99
CA VAL A 294 1.87 23.56 9.22
C VAL A 294 1.40 23.02 10.57
N GLN A 295 0.59 23.81 11.26
CA GLN A 295 -0.05 23.41 12.51
C GLN A 295 -1.57 23.50 12.39
N PHE A 296 -2.27 22.49 12.98
CA PHE A 296 -3.71 22.40 13.07
C PHE A 296 -4.12 22.18 14.53
N ASP A 297 -4.91 23.08 15.10
CA ASP A 297 -5.55 22.88 16.38
C ASP A 297 -6.80 22.01 16.18
N ILE A 298 -6.75 20.78 16.68
CA ILE A 298 -7.85 19.81 16.62
C ILE A 298 -8.49 19.58 18.00
N GLY A 299 -8.21 20.44 18.98
CA GLY A 299 -8.68 20.26 20.35
C GLY A 299 -10.20 20.07 20.45
N TRP A 300 -10.98 20.76 19.62
CA TRP A 300 -12.44 20.60 19.56
C TRP A 300 -12.85 19.22 18.98
N HIS A 301 -12.09 18.65 18.05
CA HIS A 301 -12.34 17.31 17.49
C HIS A 301 -12.02 16.20 18.51
N LEU A 302 -11.19 16.49 19.48
CA LEU A 302 -10.88 15.58 20.60
C LEU A 302 -11.92 15.68 21.74
N ASP A 303 -12.80 16.68 21.70
CA ASP A 303 -13.82 16.95 22.73
C ASP A 303 -15.10 16.15 22.44
N MET A 304 -15.15 14.92 22.97
CA MET A 304 -16.28 14.01 22.78
C MET A 304 -17.61 14.52 23.35
N GLU A 305 -17.59 15.46 24.32
CA GLU A 305 -18.81 16.05 24.87
C GLU A 305 -19.52 16.95 23.86
N LYS A 306 -18.74 17.58 22.95
CA LYS A 306 -19.30 18.48 21.92
C LYS A 306 -19.76 17.78 20.64
N ILE A 307 -19.05 16.74 20.25
CA ILE A 307 -19.32 16.05 18.97
C ILE A 307 -20.16 14.79 19.13
N GLY A 308 -20.35 14.32 20.35
CA GLY A 308 -21.02 13.05 20.65
C GLY A 308 -20.16 11.82 20.33
N PRO A 309 -20.64 10.62 20.65
CA PRO A 309 -19.96 9.39 20.31
C PRO A 309 -20.07 9.18 18.79
N LEU A 310 -18.94 9.25 18.10
CA LEU A 310 -18.78 8.83 16.72
C LEU A 310 -17.91 7.58 16.72
N ASP A 311 -18.32 6.58 15.96
CA ASP A 311 -17.50 5.40 15.76
C ASP A 311 -16.36 5.72 14.79
N HIS A 312 -15.17 5.11 15.03
CA HIS A 312 -14.03 5.13 14.13
C HIS A 312 -13.48 6.52 13.79
N GLN A 313 -13.37 7.39 14.80
CA GLN A 313 -12.78 8.73 14.63
C GLN A 313 -11.28 8.64 14.34
N TYR A 314 -10.82 9.35 13.33
CA TYR A 314 -9.42 9.43 12.93
C TYR A 314 -9.04 10.81 12.38
N ILE A 315 -7.74 11.03 12.26
CA ILE A 315 -7.17 12.08 11.42
C ILE A 315 -6.21 11.44 10.41
N ARG A 316 -6.08 12.04 9.23
CA ARG A 316 -5.03 11.72 8.26
C ARG A 316 -4.55 12.95 7.52
N ILE A 317 -3.29 12.93 7.08
CA ILE A 317 -2.65 14.04 6.37
C ILE A 317 -2.63 13.76 4.87
N THR A 318 -2.91 14.80 4.08
CA THR A 318 -2.72 14.83 2.64
C THR A 318 -1.86 16.03 2.29
N LEU A 319 -0.79 15.81 1.53
CA LEU A 319 0.03 16.86 0.91
C LEU A 319 -0.26 16.90 -0.58
N MET A 320 -0.11 18.09 -1.20
CA MET A 320 -0.14 18.22 -2.65
C MET A 320 0.84 19.33 -3.08
N ASP A 321 1.71 19.03 -4.03
CA ASP A 321 2.60 20.01 -4.64
C ASP A 321 1.91 20.82 -5.77
N GLU A 322 2.63 21.74 -6.38
CA GLU A 322 2.13 22.57 -7.48
C GLU A 322 1.86 21.80 -8.78
N HIS A 323 2.43 20.60 -8.92
CA HIS A 323 2.23 19.71 -10.07
C HIS A 323 1.06 18.73 -9.89
N GLY A 324 0.44 18.73 -8.71
CA GLY A 324 -0.64 17.83 -8.36
C GLY A 324 -0.18 16.46 -7.84
N ASN A 325 1.13 16.27 -7.61
CA ASN A 325 1.59 15.08 -6.90
C ASN A 325 1.14 15.13 -5.45
N VAL A 326 0.87 13.97 -4.89
CA VAL A 326 0.25 13.84 -3.56
C VAL A 326 1.05 12.94 -2.63
N ALA A 327 0.93 13.18 -1.32
CA ALA A 327 1.34 12.23 -0.31
C ALA A 327 0.20 12.02 0.69
N TYR A 328 0.04 10.79 1.17
CA TYR A 328 -0.99 10.37 2.11
C TYR A 328 -0.36 9.68 3.31
N SER A 329 -0.65 10.18 4.52
CA SER A 329 -0.37 9.42 5.72
C SER A 329 -1.41 8.31 5.91
N ARG A 330 -1.10 7.34 6.77
CA ARG A 330 -2.14 6.48 7.35
C ARG A 330 -3.16 7.31 8.14
N ALA A 331 -4.28 6.70 8.47
CA ALA A 331 -5.17 7.22 9.50
C ALA A 331 -4.56 6.98 10.90
N TYR A 332 -4.71 7.97 11.77
CA TYR A 332 -4.38 7.90 13.19
C TYR A 332 -5.70 7.95 13.96
N PHE A 333 -6.11 6.85 14.55
CA PHE A 333 -7.36 6.76 15.30
C PHE A 333 -7.25 7.48 16.63
N LEU A 334 -8.38 7.96 17.16
CA LEU A 334 -8.36 8.82 18.36
C LEU A 334 -7.81 8.15 19.61
N ASP A 335 -7.93 6.85 19.75
CA ASP A 335 -7.33 6.07 20.83
C ASP A 335 -5.79 6.06 20.76
N GLU A 336 -5.24 6.18 19.55
CA GLU A 336 -3.79 6.39 19.35
C GLU A 336 -3.36 7.83 19.66
N ILE A 337 -4.24 8.81 19.53
CA ILE A 337 -3.90 10.24 19.61
C ILE A 337 -4.00 10.75 21.06
N LYS A 338 -4.93 10.22 21.85
CA LYS A 338 -5.13 10.53 23.28
C LYS A 338 -4.09 9.86 24.14
#